data_7bb6b6fbb1f005f98f988825673079bf
#
_entry.id   7bb6b6fbb1f005f98f988825673079bf
#
_cell.length_a   1.000
_cell.length_b   1.000
_cell.length_c   1.000
_cell.angle_alpha   90.00
_cell.angle_beta   90.00
_cell.angle_gamma   90.00
#
_symmetry.space_group_name_H-M   'P 1'
#
loop_
_entity.id
_entity.type
_entity.pdbx_description
1 polymer ?
#
loop_
_entity_poly.entity_id
_entity_poly.type
_entity_poly.pdbx_seq_one_letter_code
_entity_poly.pdbx_strand_id
1 'polypeptide(L)'
;AGCSSDDDATPVKLTILKSDLDMKASGGTGTVEFAATGPVTAKVNVDWCQVTEVTDSKVTISVDVNTGYPGRSTQIVLTDGVSTQQATILQEGAIWKYNKDDTEFRIDNEAGELSVVMSSSLPIEIHIPEAVNEWLSYELTDEGFNFIVKKNETGLIRATSVVVKTGERETKYTIMQYNASDLLGEWGGAAYMYGMGLNNVYGFSPNPTITGSDEDGYTLTLPMVNFIGTSIVLNMTYSQGMFLIRIPQLQNFKMSGLFAIMVGADENSYYYSGRTLAIAPVLLKDGSVVLTCVTDVYLMFGLYTTATPSNNSFTGNSIEFPIMQLFR
;
A
#
# COMPACT_ATOMS: atom_id res chain seq x y z
N ALA A 1 -25.39 -46.82 -74.37
CA ALA A 1 -25.94 -45.91 -73.39
C ALA A 1 -25.00 -45.86 -72.14
N GLY A 2 -24.17 -44.88 -72.08
CA GLY A 2 -23.33 -44.62 -70.95
C GLY A 2 -24.00 -43.54 -70.08
N CYS A 3 -24.34 -43.85 -68.86
CA CYS A 3 -24.64 -42.85 -67.85
C CYS A 3 -23.32 -42.48 -67.19
N SER A 4 -22.83 -41.29 -67.46
CA SER A 4 -21.86 -40.61 -66.63
C SER A 4 -22.66 -40.01 -65.50
N SER A 5 -22.49 -40.48 -64.28
CA SER A 5 -22.88 -39.80 -63.08
C SER A 5 -21.77 -38.78 -62.81
N ASP A 6 -21.98 -37.54 -63.23
CA ASP A 6 -21.26 -36.41 -62.70
C ASP A 6 -21.70 -36.25 -61.25
N ASP A 7 -20.88 -36.76 -60.33
CA ASP A 7 -20.93 -36.33 -58.94
C ASP A 7 -20.48 -34.88 -58.91
N ASP A 8 -21.42 -33.94 -59.07
CA ASP A 8 -21.26 -32.51 -58.86
C ASP A 8 -21.20 -32.29 -57.35
N ALA A 9 -20.08 -32.64 -56.79
CA ALA A 9 -19.81 -32.27 -55.36
C ALA A 9 -19.86 -30.75 -55.25
N THR A 10 -20.93 -30.21 -54.67
CA THR A 10 -21.08 -28.79 -54.44
C THR A 10 -19.88 -28.33 -53.67
N PRO A 11 -19.10 -27.34 -54.17
CA PRO A 11 -17.89 -26.89 -53.46
C PRO A 11 -18.23 -26.46 -52.05
N VAL A 12 -17.53 -27.02 -51.06
CA VAL A 12 -17.73 -26.69 -49.67
C VAL A 12 -17.27 -25.22 -49.45
N LYS A 13 -18.24 -24.37 -49.25
CA LYS A 13 -17.96 -22.97 -48.94
C LYS A 13 -17.15 -22.88 -47.63
N LEU A 14 -16.15 -21.99 -47.59
CA LEU A 14 -15.40 -21.70 -46.35
C LEU A 14 -16.36 -21.46 -45.18
N THR A 15 -16.27 -22.31 -44.17
CA THR A 15 -17.14 -22.25 -42.97
C THR A 15 -16.33 -22.55 -41.72
N ILE A 16 -16.45 -21.71 -40.72
CA ILE A 16 -15.87 -21.95 -39.39
C ILE A 16 -16.75 -23.00 -38.68
N LEU A 17 -16.13 -24.09 -38.23
CA LEU A 17 -16.77 -25.20 -37.55
C LEU A 17 -16.70 -25.07 -36.04
N LYS A 18 -15.54 -24.60 -35.54
CA LYS A 18 -15.27 -24.41 -34.09
C LYS A 18 -14.21 -23.35 -33.91
N SER A 19 -14.30 -22.60 -32.81
CA SER A 19 -13.27 -21.66 -32.41
C SER A 19 -13.03 -21.74 -30.90
N ASP A 20 -11.76 -21.65 -30.50
CA ASP A 20 -11.29 -21.49 -29.12
C ASP A 20 -10.43 -20.24 -29.08
N LEU A 21 -11.08 -19.10 -28.86
CA LEU A 21 -10.54 -17.76 -29.02
C LEU A 21 -10.80 -16.87 -27.78
N ASP A 22 -11.34 -17.44 -26.70
CA ASP A 22 -11.52 -16.77 -25.41
C ASP A 22 -10.26 -16.97 -24.56
N MET A 23 -9.39 -15.96 -24.55
CA MET A 23 -8.07 -16.03 -23.98
C MET A 23 -8.04 -15.43 -22.56
N LYS A 24 -7.27 -16.04 -21.67
CA LYS A 24 -6.94 -15.46 -20.37
C LYS A 24 -5.94 -14.30 -20.51
N ALA A 25 -5.81 -13.48 -19.45
CA ALA A 25 -4.82 -12.40 -19.43
C ALA A 25 -3.38 -12.90 -19.69
N SER A 26 -3.04 -14.11 -19.25
CA SER A 26 -1.73 -14.74 -19.50
C SER A 26 -1.42 -15.03 -20.97
N GLY A 27 -2.39 -14.86 -21.87
CA GLY A 27 -2.23 -15.22 -23.28
C GLY A 27 -2.22 -16.73 -23.48
N GLY A 28 -1.59 -17.16 -24.58
CA GLY A 28 -1.46 -18.56 -24.94
C GLY A 28 -1.84 -18.84 -26.40
N THR A 29 -2.28 -20.06 -26.69
CA THR A 29 -2.61 -20.52 -28.04
C THR A 29 -4.11 -20.67 -28.21
N GLY A 30 -4.65 -20.08 -29.27
CA GLY A 30 -6.05 -20.26 -29.69
C GLY A 30 -6.14 -20.95 -31.03
N THR A 31 -7.31 -21.50 -31.35
CA THR A 31 -7.52 -22.25 -32.61
C THR A 31 -8.86 -21.92 -33.25
N VAL A 32 -8.89 -22.02 -34.59
CA VAL A 32 -10.09 -21.97 -35.40
C VAL A 32 -10.10 -23.18 -36.33
N GLU A 33 -11.07 -24.08 -36.21
CA GLU A 33 -11.31 -25.20 -37.12
C GLU A 33 -12.29 -24.76 -38.19
N PHE A 34 -12.01 -25.13 -39.45
CA PHE A 34 -12.82 -24.74 -40.59
C PHE A 34 -12.92 -25.86 -41.63
N ALA A 35 -13.90 -25.76 -42.51
CA ALA A 35 -14.01 -26.54 -43.74
C ALA A 35 -13.90 -25.62 -44.95
N ALA A 36 -13.13 -26.03 -45.96
CA ALA A 36 -12.96 -25.34 -47.24
C ALA A 36 -12.55 -26.34 -48.31
N THR A 37 -12.79 -26.02 -49.60
CA THR A 37 -12.35 -26.84 -50.74
C THR A 37 -11.00 -26.43 -51.31
N GLY A 38 -10.46 -25.28 -50.89
CA GLY A 38 -9.19 -24.73 -51.37
C GLY A 38 -8.31 -24.22 -50.26
N PRO A 39 -7.09 -23.77 -50.58
CA PRO A 39 -6.18 -23.23 -49.63
C PRO A 39 -6.78 -22.00 -48.88
N VAL A 40 -6.65 -21.96 -47.57
CA VAL A 40 -7.11 -20.86 -46.73
C VAL A 40 -5.93 -20.06 -46.21
N THR A 41 -6.08 -18.76 -46.22
CA THR A 41 -5.17 -17.83 -45.53
C THR A 41 -5.89 -17.19 -44.35
N ALA A 42 -5.14 -16.90 -43.30
CA ALA A 42 -5.67 -16.24 -42.10
C ALA A 42 -4.85 -15.00 -41.74
N LYS A 43 -5.51 -13.95 -41.26
CA LYS A 43 -4.87 -12.70 -40.88
C LYS A 43 -5.51 -12.12 -39.63
N VAL A 44 -4.67 -11.53 -38.77
CA VAL A 44 -5.02 -10.68 -37.64
C VAL A 44 -4.31 -9.33 -37.79
N ASN A 45 -4.94 -8.22 -37.40
CA ASN A 45 -4.43 -6.86 -37.61
C ASN A 45 -4.07 -6.15 -36.30
N VAL A 46 -3.49 -6.88 -35.35
CA VAL A 46 -3.00 -6.32 -34.07
C VAL A 46 -1.66 -6.95 -33.75
N ASP A 47 -0.83 -6.22 -32.99
CA ASP A 47 0.53 -6.65 -32.66
C ASP A 47 0.56 -7.75 -31.58
N TRP A 48 -0.45 -7.81 -30.72
CA TRP A 48 -0.52 -8.73 -29.58
C TRP A 48 -1.08 -10.13 -29.91
N CYS A 49 -1.45 -10.38 -31.17
CA CYS A 49 -1.93 -11.66 -31.62
C CYS A 49 -1.34 -11.97 -33.03
N GLN A 50 -0.85 -13.19 -33.22
CA GLN A 50 -0.23 -13.62 -34.46
C GLN A 50 -0.78 -14.97 -34.92
N VAL A 51 -0.96 -15.16 -36.23
CA VAL A 51 -1.20 -16.45 -36.81
C VAL A 51 0.12 -17.20 -36.89
N THR A 52 0.19 -18.35 -36.21
CA THR A 52 1.41 -19.16 -36.12
C THR A 52 1.40 -20.35 -37.09
N GLU A 53 0.21 -20.85 -37.44
CA GLU A 53 0.06 -21.98 -38.34
C GLU A 53 -1.29 -21.95 -39.06
N VAL A 54 -1.32 -22.35 -40.33
CA VAL A 54 -2.52 -22.59 -41.09
C VAL A 54 -2.37 -23.97 -41.78
N THR A 55 -3.28 -24.89 -41.46
CA THR A 55 -3.39 -26.20 -42.11
C THR A 55 -4.63 -26.25 -43.00
N ASP A 56 -4.94 -27.41 -43.62
CA ASP A 56 -6.10 -27.58 -44.48
C ASP A 56 -7.46 -27.48 -43.76
N SER A 57 -7.45 -27.53 -42.41
CA SER A 57 -8.68 -27.54 -41.60
C SER A 57 -8.60 -26.72 -40.31
N LYS A 58 -7.44 -26.13 -39.98
CA LYS A 58 -7.21 -25.44 -38.71
C LYS A 58 -6.26 -24.26 -38.85
N VAL A 59 -6.59 -23.18 -38.19
CA VAL A 59 -5.69 -22.06 -37.93
C VAL A 59 -5.32 -22.06 -36.45
N THR A 60 -4.04 -21.85 -36.17
CA THR A 60 -3.49 -21.66 -34.80
C THR A 60 -2.99 -20.25 -34.67
N ILE A 61 -3.32 -19.60 -33.54
CA ILE A 61 -2.84 -18.26 -33.18
C ILE A 61 -2.08 -18.32 -31.87
N SER A 62 -1.13 -17.39 -31.72
CA SER A 62 -0.47 -17.06 -30.45
C SER A 62 -0.92 -15.69 -29.99
N VAL A 63 -1.30 -15.60 -28.73
CA VAL A 63 -1.78 -14.36 -28.08
C VAL A 63 -0.84 -14.00 -26.95
N ASP A 64 -0.30 -12.79 -26.99
CA ASP A 64 0.61 -12.26 -25.96
C ASP A 64 -0.13 -12.00 -24.66
N VAL A 65 0.62 -11.92 -23.54
CA VAL A 65 0.10 -11.55 -22.25
C VAL A 65 -0.56 -10.17 -22.29
N ASN A 66 -1.73 -10.02 -21.67
CA ASN A 66 -2.37 -8.73 -21.41
C ASN A 66 -2.07 -8.28 -20.00
N THR A 67 -1.11 -7.37 -19.85
CA THR A 67 -0.70 -6.82 -18.55
C THR A 67 -1.62 -5.71 -18.06
N GLY A 68 -2.48 -5.18 -18.95
CA GLY A 68 -3.42 -4.11 -18.64
C GLY A 68 -4.70 -4.61 -17.97
N TYR A 69 -5.37 -3.72 -17.23
CA TYR A 69 -6.65 -4.02 -16.58
C TYR A 69 -7.81 -4.24 -17.55
N PRO A 70 -7.97 -3.47 -18.66
CA PRO A 70 -9.03 -3.71 -19.63
C PRO A 70 -8.79 -4.99 -20.43
N GLY A 71 -9.87 -5.77 -20.63
CA GLY A 71 -9.88 -6.78 -21.67
C GLY A 71 -9.71 -6.15 -23.06
N ARG A 72 -9.25 -6.94 -24.02
CA ARG A 72 -9.06 -6.48 -25.41
C ARG A 72 -9.62 -7.50 -26.39
N SER A 73 -9.96 -7.05 -27.59
CA SER A 73 -10.51 -7.91 -28.64
C SER A 73 -9.99 -7.53 -30.01
N THR A 74 -9.99 -8.51 -30.91
CA THR A 74 -9.72 -8.33 -32.33
C THR A 74 -10.45 -9.39 -33.14
N GLN A 75 -10.31 -9.33 -34.45
CA GLN A 75 -10.87 -10.34 -35.33
C GLN A 75 -9.77 -11.07 -36.11
N ILE A 76 -9.92 -12.40 -36.23
CA ILE A 76 -9.21 -13.19 -37.22
C ILE A 76 -10.06 -13.29 -38.46
N VAL A 77 -9.48 -13.04 -39.63
CA VAL A 77 -10.12 -13.11 -40.92
C VAL A 77 -9.53 -14.28 -41.69
N LEU A 78 -10.36 -15.24 -42.10
CA LEU A 78 -10.01 -16.36 -42.93
C LEU A 78 -10.57 -16.12 -44.35
N THR A 79 -9.79 -16.44 -45.40
CA THR A 79 -10.25 -16.36 -46.78
C THR A 79 -9.67 -17.48 -47.62
N ASP A 80 -10.49 -18.05 -48.50
CA ASP A 80 -10.10 -19.00 -49.56
C ASP A 80 -9.92 -18.31 -50.93
N GLY A 81 -9.94 -16.98 -50.97
CA GLY A 81 -9.85 -16.15 -52.16
C GLY A 81 -11.22 -15.88 -52.84
N VAL A 82 -12.27 -16.61 -52.46
CA VAL A 82 -13.64 -16.44 -52.98
C VAL A 82 -14.59 -15.99 -51.90
N SER A 83 -14.47 -16.56 -50.71
CA SER A 83 -15.28 -16.23 -49.53
C SER A 83 -14.40 -15.86 -48.34
N THR A 84 -15.02 -15.14 -47.40
CA THR A 84 -14.34 -14.67 -46.21
C THR A 84 -15.20 -15.00 -44.99
N GLN A 85 -14.54 -15.45 -43.90
CA GLN A 85 -15.13 -15.71 -42.61
C GLN A 85 -14.35 -14.96 -41.54
N GLN A 86 -15.01 -14.60 -40.47
CA GLN A 86 -14.41 -13.86 -39.34
C GLN A 86 -14.79 -14.50 -38.00
N ALA A 87 -13.85 -14.53 -37.08
CA ALA A 87 -14.10 -14.88 -35.68
C ALA A 87 -13.48 -13.85 -34.74
N THR A 88 -14.14 -13.60 -33.63
CA THR A 88 -13.66 -12.65 -32.64
C THR A 88 -12.73 -13.34 -31.65
N ILE A 89 -11.56 -12.78 -31.46
CA ILE A 89 -10.61 -13.12 -30.39
C ILE A 89 -10.89 -12.18 -29.22
N LEU A 90 -11.19 -12.75 -28.07
CA LEU A 90 -11.39 -12.03 -26.82
C LEU A 90 -10.25 -12.36 -25.88
N GLN A 91 -9.68 -11.36 -25.23
CA GLN A 91 -8.70 -11.58 -24.16
C GLN A 91 -9.07 -10.79 -22.91
N GLU A 92 -9.12 -11.51 -21.78
CA GLU A 92 -9.35 -10.91 -20.46
C GLU A 92 -8.24 -9.92 -20.11
N GLY A 93 -8.58 -8.90 -19.30
CA GLY A 93 -7.60 -8.05 -18.67
C GLY A 93 -7.00 -8.69 -17.41
N ALA A 94 -5.91 -8.16 -16.94
CA ALA A 94 -5.27 -8.57 -15.70
C ALA A 94 -6.16 -8.26 -14.50
N ILE A 95 -6.50 -9.28 -13.72
CA ILE A 95 -7.25 -9.15 -12.46
C ILE A 95 -6.24 -9.15 -11.31
N TRP A 96 -6.43 -8.20 -10.39
CA TRP A 96 -5.64 -8.10 -9.18
C TRP A 96 -6.53 -7.67 -8.01
N LYS A 97 -6.56 -8.49 -6.96
CA LYS A 97 -7.31 -8.25 -5.73
C LYS A 97 -6.37 -8.37 -4.53
N TYR A 98 -6.38 -7.38 -3.66
CA TYR A 98 -5.67 -7.37 -2.38
C TYR A 98 -6.38 -6.41 -1.42
N ASN A 99 -6.12 -6.55 -0.11
CA ASN A 99 -6.62 -5.60 0.87
C ASN A 99 -5.69 -4.37 0.91
N LYS A 100 -6.21 -3.21 0.52
CA LYS A 100 -5.45 -1.95 0.49
C LYS A 100 -5.08 -1.43 1.88
N ASP A 101 -5.84 -1.84 2.91
CA ASP A 101 -5.63 -1.38 4.28
C ASP A 101 -4.52 -2.18 4.99
N ASP A 102 -4.13 -3.35 4.45
CA ASP A 102 -3.12 -4.25 5.02
C ASP A 102 -1.77 -4.15 4.27
N THR A 103 -1.28 -2.93 4.06
CA THR A 103 0.00 -2.68 3.37
C THR A 103 1.10 -2.18 4.29
N GLU A 104 0.82 -2.03 5.59
CA GLU A 104 1.78 -1.59 6.59
C GLU A 104 1.77 -2.52 7.80
N PHE A 105 2.92 -3.12 8.08
CA PHE A 105 3.12 -4.05 9.20
C PHE A 105 4.03 -3.43 10.24
N ARG A 106 3.54 -3.31 11.46
CA ARG A 106 4.33 -3.01 12.67
C ARG A 106 4.35 -4.25 13.53
N ILE A 107 5.52 -4.82 13.71
CA ILE A 107 5.71 -6.08 14.42
C ILE A 107 6.76 -5.93 15.51
N ASP A 108 6.69 -6.81 16.50
CA ASP A 108 7.70 -6.89 17.55
C ASP A 108 9.03 -7.49 17.02
N ASN A 109 10.02 -7.59 17.91
CA ASN A 109 11.34 -8.07 17.56
C ASN A 109 11.43 -9.59 17.36
N GLU A 110 10.36 -10.34 17.60
CA GLU A 110 10.39 -11.80 17.41
C GLU A 110 10.35 -12.17 15.92
N ALA A 111 10.84 -13.37 15.62
CA ALA A 111 10.72 -13.93 14.29
C ALA A 111 9.25 -14.32 14.01
N GLY A 112 8.80 -14.16 12.77
CA GLY A 112 7.43 -14.46 12.43
C GLY A 112 7.13 -14.43 10.93
N GLU A 113 5.89 -14.71 10.62
CA GLU A 113 5.33 -14.68 9.27
C GLU A 113 4.23 -13.64 9.19
N LEU A 114 4.21 -12.88 8.09
CA LEU A 114 3.18 -11.88 7.79
C LEU A 114 2.45 -12.32 6.53
N SER A 115 1.24 -12.81 6.70
CA SER A 115 0.43 -13.30 5.58
C SER A 115 -0.23 -12.16 4.83
N VAL A 116 -0.07 -12.19 3.50
CA VAL A 116 -0.71 -11.26 2.57
C VAL A 116 -1.64 -12.04 1.65
N VAL A 117 -2.94 -11.83 1.79
CA VAL A 117 -3.93 -12.40 0.89
C VAL A 117 -4.02 -11.56 -0.37
N MET A 118 -3.68 -12.18 -1.50
CA MET A 118 -3.68 -11.53 -2.81
C MET A 118 -4.04 -12.54 -3.90
N SER A 119 -4.90 -12.16 -4.82
CA SER A 119 -5.17 -12.96 -6.02
C SER A 119 -4.87 -12.17 -7.28
N SER A 120 -4.22 -12.83 -8.23
CA SER A 120 -3.89 -12.25 -9.53
C SER A 120 -4.07 -13.28 -10.65
N SER A 121 -4.50 -12.83 -11.83
CA SER A 121 -4.52 -13.63 -13.05
C SER A 121 -3.15 -13.72 -13.74
N LEU A 122 -2.16 -12.97 -13.26
CA LEU A 122 -0.78 -12.99 -13.71
C LEU A 122 0.15 -13.33 -12.54
N PRO A 123 1.39 -13.78 -12.80
CA PRO A 123 2.36 -14.04 -11.75
C PRO A 123 2.57 -12.84 -10.82
N ILE A 124 2.72 -13.11 -9.53
CA ILE A 124 3.09 -12.11 -8.51
C ILE A 124 4.62 -12.07 -8.43
N GLU A 125 5.18 -10.88 -8.58
CA GLU A 125 6.61 -10.60 -8.47
C GLU A 125 6.86 -9.77 -7.21
N ILE A 126 7.75 -10.24 -6.32
CA ILE A 126 8.05 -9.59 -5.04
C ILE A 126 9.50 -9.13 -5.06
N HIS A 127 9.70 -7.83 -4.92
CA HIS A 127 11.01 -7.19 -4.95
C HIS A 127 11.40 -6.70 -3.56
N ILE A 128 12.15 -7.54 -2.83
CA ILE A 128 12.75 -7.19 -1.55
C ILE A 128 14.08 -6.47 -1.83
N PRO A 129 14.35 -5.30 -1.20
CA PRO A 129 15.64 -4.64 -1.34
C PRO A 129 16.80 -5.52 -0.85
N GLU A 130 17.89 -5.57 -1.59
CA GLU A 130 19.05 -6.41 -1.27
C GLU A 130 19.60 -6.15 0.15
N ALA A 131 19.59 -4.91 0.59
CA ALA A 131 20.07 -4.50 1.91
C ALA A 131 19.35 -5.16 3.11
N VAL A 132 18.18 -5.75 2.88
CA VAL A 132 17.37 -6.36 3.95
C VAL A 132 17.20 -7.88 3.80
N ASN A 133 17.81 -8.51 2.79
CA ASN A 133 17.73 -9.95 2.55
C ASN A 133 18.22 -10.80 3.72
N GLU A 134 19.04 -10.26 4.59
CA GLU A 134 19.54 -10.97 5.76
C GLU A 134 18.42 -11.26 6.77
N TRP A 135 17.38 -10.44 6.82
CA TRP A 135 16.32 -10.56 7.82
C TRP A 135 14.89 -10.69 7.27
N LEU A 136 14.70 -10.42 5.98
CA LEU A 136 13.41 -10.49 5.32
C LEU A 136 13.50 -11.35 4.06
N SER A 137 12.58 -12.31 3.94
CA SER A 137 12.35 -13.11 2.75
C SER A 137 10.85 -13.30 2.51
N TYR A 138 10.47 -14.04 1.49
CA TYR A 138 9.05 -14.35 1.24
C TYR A 138 8.88 -15.77 0.73
N GLU A 139 7.65 -16.29 0.88
CA GLU A 139 7.18 -17.53 0.28
C GLU A 139 5.84 -17.30 -0.40
N LEU A 140 5.68 -17.81 -1.64
CA LEU A 140 4.40 -17.78 -2.33
C LEU A 140 3.47 -18.86 -1.75
N THR A 141 2.19 -18.54 -1.63
CA THR A 141 1.14 -19.45 -1.17
C THR A 141 -0.01 -19.50 -2.18
N ASP A 142 -0.94 -20.44 -2.01
CA ASP A 142 -2.13 -20.53 -2.87
C ASP A 142 -3.06 -19.30 -2.72
N GLU A 143 -2.99 -18.61 -1.59
CA GLU A 143 -3.83 -17.44 -1.28
C GLU A 143 -3.11 -16.10 -1.43
N GLY A 144 -1.82 -16.11 -1.84
CA GLY A 144 -1.01 -14.91 -1.96
C GLY A 144 0.45 -15.17 -1.63
N PHE A 145 0.96 -14.60 -0.53
CA PHE A 145 2.33 -14.83 -0.07
C PHE A 145 2.49 -14.48 1.41
N ASN A 146 3.54 -15.03 2.02
CA ASN A 146 3.97 -14.67 3.36
C ASN A 146 5.32 -13.95 3.30
N PHE A 147 5.47 -12.84 4.02
CA PHE A 147 6.79 -12.36 4.39
C PHE A 147 7.30 -13.14 5.59
N ILE A 148 8.53 -13.61 5.51
CA ILE A 148 9.24 -14.33 6.57
C ILE A 148 10.25 -13.38 7.20
N VAL A 149 10.03 -13.04 8.46
CA VAL A 149 10.82 -12.05 9.20
C VAL A 149 11.65 -12.76 10.27
N LYS A 150 12.95 -12.53 10.29
CA LYS A 150 13.84 -13.04 11.35
C LYS A 150 13.78 -12.14 12.58
N LYS A 151 14.14 -12.71 13.74
CA LYS A 151 14.27 -11.98 14.99
C LYS A 151 15.19 -10.75 14.86
N ASN A 152 14.78 -9.62 15.43
CA ASN A 152 15.59 -8.41 15.52
C ASN A 152 16.31 -8.35 16.87
N GLU A 153 17.60 -8.51 16.88
CA GLU A 153 18.47 -8.45 18.06
C GLU A 153 19.37 -7.21 18.08
N THR A 154 19.10 -6.24 17.19
CA THR A 154 19.95 -5.06 17.03
C THR A 154 19.72 -3.99 18.10
N GLY A 155 18.57 -4.02 18.80
CA GLY A 155 18.15 -2.96 19.71
C GLY A 155 17.78 -1.65 19.00
N LEU A 156 17.56 -1.71 17.68
CA LEU A 156 17.17 -0.58 16.86
C LEU A 156 15.99 -0.97 15.98
N ILE A 157 15.20 0.04 15.59
CA ILE A 157 14.16 -0.14 14.57
C ILE A 157 14.82 -0.60 13.27
N ARG A 158 14.25 -1.60 12.63
CA ARG A 158 14.53 -1.89 11.23
C ARG A 158 13.26 -1.81 10.41
N ALA A 159 13.36 -1.21 9.24
CA ALA A 159 12.23 -0.92 8.38
C ALA A 159 12.61 -1.06 6.91
N THR A 160 11.66 -1.45 6.10
CA THR A 160 11.83 -1.52 4.65
C THR A 160 10.50 -1.35 3.93
N SER A 161 10.58 -1.01 2.65
CA SER A 161 9.45 -1.03 1.72
C SER A 161 9.71 -2.09 0.66
N VAL A 162 8.78 -3.02 0.51
CA VAL A 162 8.80 -4.10 -0.50
C VAL A 162 7.84 -3.74 -1.61
N VAL A 163 8.30 -3.87 -2.86
CA VAL A 163 7.46 -3.64 -4.04
C VAL A 163 6.91 -4.99 -4.53
N VAL A 164 5.60 -5.06 -4.68
CA VAL A 164 4.90 -6.22 -5.23
C VAL A 164 4.25 -5.82 -6.55
N LYS A 165 4.54 -6.58 -7.61
CA LYS A 165 4.04 -6.33 -8.97
C LYS A 165 3.23 -7.49 -9.50
N THR A 166 2.27 -7.17 -10.35
CA THR A 166 1.58 -8.12 -11.21
C THR A 166 1.15 -7.42 -12.49
N GLY A 167 1.70 -7.85 -13.62
CA GLY A 167 1.57 -7.11 -14.88
C GLY A 167 2.07 -5.67 -14.74
N GLU A 168 1.23 -4.70 -15.09
CA GLU A 168 1.56 -3.25 -14.96
C GLU A 168 1.26 -2.68 -13.58
N ARG A 169 0.71 -3.48 -12.67
CA ARG A 169 0.31 -3.02 -11.35
C ARG A 169 1.41 -3.19 -10.33
N GLU A 170 1.50 -2.20 -9.45
CA GLU A 170 2.48 -2.15 -8.37
C GLU A 170 1.80 -1.72 -7.07
N THR A 171 2.17 -2.37 -5.96
CA THR A 171 1.85 -1.91 -4.61
C THR A 171 3.08 -1.99 -3.73
N LYS A 172 3.11 -1.18 -2.67
CA LYS A 172 4.20 -1.17 -1.68
C LYS A 172 3.70 -1.67 -0.35
N TYR A 173 4.45 -2.58 0.23
CA TYR A 173 4.26 -3.05 1.59
C TYR A 173 5.37 -2.50 2.46
N THR A 174 5.02 -1.85 3.55
CA THR A 174 5.99 -1.36 4.55
C THR A 174 6.05 -2.32 5.72
N ILE A 175 7.24 -2.77 6.07
CA ILE A 175 7.47 -3.66 7.21
C ILE A 175 8.40 -2.93 8.17
N MET A 176 7.96 -2.76 9.42
CA MET A 176 8.72 -2.16 10.50
C MET A 176 8.75 -3.11 11.68
N GLN A 177 9.96 -3.42 12.19
CA GLN A 177 10.15 -4.34 13.30
C GLN A 177 10.90 -3.67 14.44
N TYR A 178 10.27 -3.63 15.61
CA TYR A 178 10.78 -2.99 16.81
C TYR A 178 9.90 -3.29 18.03
N ASN A 179 10.48 -3.14 19.20
CA ASN A 179 9.77 -3.09 20.48
C ASN A 179 9.71 -1.65 21.00
N ALA A 180 8.91 -1.39 22.04
CA ALA A 180 8.90 -0.09 22.72
C ALA A 180 10.29 0.30 23.24
N SER A 181 11.07 -0.67 23.72
CA SER A 181 12.44 -0.45 24.22
C SER A 181 13.38 0.16 23.18
N ASP A 182 13.19 -0.13 21.90
CA ASP A 182 14.03 0.39 20.81
C ASP A 182 13.72 1.87 20.50
N LEU A 183 12.59 2.37 21.02
CA LEU A 183 12.12 3.72 20.86
C LEU A 183 12.51 4.64 22.02
N LEU A 184 13.08 4.10 23.11
CA LEU A 184 13.46 4.87 24.30
C LEU A 184 14.71 5.70 24.06
N GLY A 185 14.87 6.76 24.87
CA GLY A 185 16.02 7.63 24.89
C GLY A 185 15.80 8.97 24.20
N GLU A 186 16.90 9.59 23.79
CA GLU A 186 16.92 10.91 23.17
C GLU A 186 16.60 10.82 21.67
N TRP A 187 15.81 11.82 21.20
CA TRP A 187 15.44 12.00 19.81
C TRP A 187 15.73 13.43 19.38
N GLY A 188 16.39 13.65 18.25
CA GLY A 188 16.28 14.94 17.57
C GLY A 188 14.81 15.20 17.26
N GLY A 189 14.39 16.47 17.16
CA GLY A 189 12.99 16.73 16.86
C GLY A 189 12.72 18.13 16.41
N ALA A 190 11.68 18.28 15.62
CA ALA A 190 11.11 19.54 15.19
C ALA A 190 9.59 19.43 15.08
N ALA A 191 8.91 20.56 15.26
CA ALA A 191 7.49 20.67 15.04
C ALA A 191 7.15 21.96 14.29
N TYR A 192 6.16 21.91 13.42
CA TYR A 192 5.46 23.10 13.02
C TYR A 192 4.59 23.54 14.21
N MET A 193 4.83 24.75 14.69
CA MET A 193 4.12 25.31 15.85
C MET A 193 3.32 26.52 15.40
N TYR A 194 2.05 26.55 15.78
CA TYR A 194 1.12 27.64 15.50
C TYR A 194 0.47 28.12 16.78
N GLY A 195 0.32 29.44 16.93
CA GLY A 195 -0.31 30.08 18.09
C GLY A 195 0.71 30.71 19.07
N MET A 196 0.26 31.60 19.95
CA MET A 196 1.08 32.36 20.88
C MET A 196 2.26 33.11 20.21
N GLY A 197 2.03 33.66 18.99
CA GLY A 197 3.04 34.34 18.19
C GLY A 197 3.95 33.44 17.35
N LEU A 198 3.75 32.13 17.39
CA LEU A 198 4.47 31.15 16.58
C LEU A 198 3.73 30.87 15.28
N ASN A 199 4.45 30.68 14.19
CA ASN A 199 3.91 30.25 12.88
C ASN A 199 5.04 29.75 11.98
N ASN A 200 5.77 28.73 12.42
CA ASN A 200 6.90 28.17 11.66
C ASN A 200 7.30 26.78 12.19
N VAL A 201 8.26 26.15 11.53
CA VAL A 201 8.92 24.95 12.04
C VAL A 201 10.01 25.35 13.04
N TYR A 202 9.97 24.76 14.22
CA TYR A 202 10.92 24.98 15.30
C TYR A 202 11.55 23.66 15.74
N GLY A 203 12.87 23.64 15.88
CA GLY A 203 13.59 22.53 16.51
C GLY A 203 13.44 22.54 18.03
N PHE A 204 13.40 21.36 18.62
CA PHE A 204 13.47 21.23 20.07
C PHE A 204 14.93 21.35 20.55
N SER A 205 15.15 22.11 21.64
CA SER A 205 16.46 22.24 22.28
C SER A 205 16.28 22.46 23.79
N PRO A 206 16.77 21.54 24.63
CA PRO A 206 17.45 20.28 24.30
C PRO A 206 16.53 19.29 23.55
N ASN A 207 17.07 18.12 23.27
CA ASN A 207 16.32 17.08 22.54
C ASN A 207 15.16 16.49 23.34
N PRO A 208 14.03 16.12 22.66
CA PRO A 208 12.97 15.31 23.28
C PRO A 208 13.49 13.95 23.77
N THR A 209 12.87 13.43 24.82
CA THR A 209 13.21 12.12 25.37
C THR A 209 11.97 11.26 25.58
N ILE A 210 12.12 9.96 25.31
CA ILE A 210 11.13 8.94 25.64
C ILE A 210 11.71 8.03 26.71
N THR A 211 10.98 7.85 27.82
CA THR A 211 11.38 7.00 28.94
C THR A 211 10.20 6.16 29.41
N GLY A 212 10.47 5.11 30.19
CA GLY A 212 9.41 4.29 30.78
C GLY A 212 9.56 2.81 30.49
N SER A 213 8.52 2.06 30.82
CA SER A 213 8.41 0.61 30.63
C SER A 213 6.94 0.20 30.43
N ASP A 214 6.70 -1.04 30.04
CA ASP A 214 5.34 -1.59 29.93
C ASP A 214 4.63 -1.63 31.32
N GLU A 215 5.38 -1.79 32.41
CA GLU A 215 4.85 -1.86 33.77
C GLU A 215 4.46 -0.45 34.28
N ASP A 216 5.32 0.55 34.09
CA ASP A 216 5.17 1.90 34.65
C ASP A 216 4.49 2.88 33.67
N GLY A 217 4.30 2.48 32.44
CA GLY A 217 3.91 3.35 31.31
C GLY A 217 5.10 4.12 30.75
N TYR A 218 4.82 4.93 29.76
CA TYR A 218 5.84 5.68 28.99
C TYR A 218 5.61 7.18 29.12
N THR A 219 6.68 7.93 28.95
CA THR A 219 6.66 9.39 29.02
C THR A 219 7.45 9.97 27.85
N LEU A 220 6.83 10.89 27.10
CA LEU A 220 7.50 11.76 26.15
C LEU A 220 7.67 13.14 26.77
N THR A 221 8.91 13.59 26.91
CA THR A 221 9.24 14.93 27.34
C THR A 221 9.61 15.77 26.13
N LEU A 222 8.85 16.84 25.89
CA LEU A 222 9.10 17.85 24.87
C LEU A 222 9.68 19.11 25.51
N PRO A 223 10.96 19.41 25.30
CA PRO A 223 11.58 20.63 25.87
C PRO A 223 11.06 21.88 25.15
N MET A 224 10.27 22.66 25.84
CA MET A 224 9.67 23.90 25.34
C MET A 224 10.24 25.14 26.05
N VAL A 225 11.47 25.02 26.58
CA VAL A 225 12.10 26.06 27.47
C VAL A 225 12.16 27.42 26.78
N ASN A 226 12.45 27.44 25.46
CA ASN A 226 12.56 28.69 24.69
C ASN A 226 11.19 29.32 24.34
N PHE A 227 10.10 28.63 24.57
CA PHE A 227 8.75 29.08 24.21
C PHE A 227 7.88 29.36 25.44
N ILE A 228 7.88 28.43 26.38
CA ILE A 228 7.04 28.51 27.60
C ILE A 228 7.84 28.41 28.89
N GLY A 229 9.18 28.41 28.82
CA GLY A 229 10.07 28.38 29.99
C GLY A 229 10.22 27.03 30.69
N THR A 230 9.62 25.96 30.16
CA THR A 230 9.62 24.60 30.74
C THR A 230 9.41 23.52 29.70
N SER A 231 9.33 22.28 30.13
CA SER A 231 9.01 21.13 29.26
C SER A 231 7.55 20.75 29.38
N ILE A 232 6.96 20.24 28.27
CA ILE A 232 5.69 19.52 28.24
C ILE A 232 5.99 18.04 28.47
N VAL A 233 5.22 17.41 29.34
CA VAL A 233 5.33 15.98 29.66
C VAL A 233 4.05 15.26 29.27
N LEU A 234 4.18 14.24 28.41
CA LEU A 234 3.07 13.44 27.92
C LEU A 234 3.20 12.02 28.44
N ASN A 235 2.19 11.55 29.19
CA ASN A 235 2.10 10.17 29.61
C ASN A 235 1.48 9.33 28.49
N MET A 236 2.05 8.17 28.24
CA MET A 236 1.70 7.28 27.13
C MET A 236 1.58 5.85 27.59
N THR A 237 0.80 5.06 26.87
CA THR A 237 0.83 3.60 26.90
C THR A 237 1.31 3.09 25.55
N TYR A 238 1.88 1.87 25.51
CA TYR A 238 2.31 1.28 24.24
C TYR A 238 1.37 0.14 23.86
N SER A 239 0.94 0.11 22.62
CA SER A 239 0.10 -0.95 22.08
C SER A 239 0.20 -1.00 20.55
N GLN A 240 0.26 -2.19 19.99
CA GLN A 240 0.27 -2.43 18.53
C GLN A 240 1.34 -1.59 17.79
N GLY A 241 2.53 -1.48 18.35
CA GLY A 241 3.62 -0.70 17.74
C GLY A 241 3.48 0.81 17.88
N MET A 242 2.59 1.33 18.71
CA MET A 242 2.33 2.75 18.85
C MET A 242 2.34 3.21 20.30
N PHE A 243 2.82 4.41 20.56
CA PHE A 243 2.57 5.11 21.80
C PHE A 243 1.24 5.84 21.75
N LEU A 244 0.36 5.56 22.69
CA LEU A 244 -0.98 6.09 22.79
C LEU A 244 -1.06 7.17 23.86
N ILE A 245 -1.50 8.36 23.51
CA ILE A 245 -1.65 9.54 24.37
C ILE A 245 -3.14 9.78 24.55
N ARG A 246 -3.64 9.52 25.77
CA ARG A 246 -5.02 9.88 26.13
C ARG A 246 -5.07 11.36 26.52
N ILE A 247 -6.03 12.09 25.98
CA ILE A 247 -6.26 13.49 26.29
C ILE A 247 -7.55 13.65 27.11
N PRO A 248 -7.65 14.68 27.95
CA PRO A 248 -6.66 15.73 28.23
C PRO A 248 -5.56 15.29 29.20
N GLN A 249 -4.39 15.98 29.17
CA GLN A 249 -3.34 15.80 30.16
C GLN A 249 -2.96 17.13 30.80
N LEU A 250 -3.29 17.26 32.09
CA LEU A 250 -2.90 18.42 32.91
C LEU A 250 -1.39 18.38 33.13
N GLN A 251 -0.72 19.49 32.86
CA GLN A 251 0.70 19.67 33.15
C GLN A 251 0.91 20.03 34.60
N ASN A 252 2.07 19.71 35.16
CA ASN A 252 2.43 19.97 36.57
C ASN A 252 2.84 21.40 36.87
N PHE A 253 2.60 22.34 35.95
CA PHE A 253 2.93 23.75 36.08
C PHE A 253 1.74 24.63 35.66
N LYS A 254 1.79 25.89 36.03
CA LYS A 254 0.86 26.94 35.62
C LYS A 254 1.62 28.07 34.92
N MET A 255 0.96 28.72 33.98
CA MET A 255 1.46 29.95 33.36
C MET A 255 0.54 31.13 33.73
N SER A 256 1.09 32.15 34.37
CA SER A 256 0.33 33.34 34.84
C SER A 256 -0.93 32.96 35.64
N GLY A 257 -0.86 31.91 36.46
CA GLY A 257 -1.98 31.39 37.24
C GLY A 257 -2.95 30.49 36.51
N LEU A 258 -2.83 30.34 35.18
CA LEU A 258 -3.66 29.47 34.33
C LEU A 258 -3.15 28.04 34.30
N PHE A 259 -4.05 27.10 34.16
CA PHE A 259 -3.73 25.68 34.01
C PHE A 259 -3.22 25.39 32.59
N ALA A 260 -2.06 24.75 32.50
CA ALA A 260 -1.46 24.27 31.27
C ALA A 260 -1.98 22.84 30.98
N ILE A 261 -2.63 22.63 29.87
CA ILE A 261 -3.26 21.33 29.55
C ILE A 261 -2.99 20.97 28.10
N MET A 262 -2.61 19.69 27.86
CA MET A 262 -2.53 19.13 26.54
C MET A 262 -3.88 18.55 26.15
N VAL A 263 -4.37 18.94 25.00
CA VAL A 263 -5.61 18.48 24.39
C VAL A 263 -5.35 18.07 22.94
N GLY A 264 -6.36 17.60 22.22
CA GLY A 264 -6.29 17.33 20.79
C GLY A 264 -6.87 18.46 19.97
N ALA A 265 -6.41 18.63 18.76
CA ALA A 265 -6.97 19.56 17.79
C ALA A 265 -6.94 18.95 16.38
N ASP A 266 -7.82 19.44 15.53
CA ASP A 266 -7.75 19.32 14.07
C ASP A 266 -7.97 20.70 13.45
N GLU A 267 -8.04 20.78 12.14
CA GLU A 267 -8.25 22.06 11.43
C GLU A 267 -9.54 22.81 11.81
N ASN A 268 -10.52 22.11 12.40
CA ASN A 268 -11.86 22.65 12.63
C ASN A 268 -12.27 22.66 14.11
N SER A 269 -11.59 21.88 14.98
CA SER A 269 -12.11 21.62 16.32
C SER A 269 -11.02 21.36 17.36
N TYR A 270 -11.33 21.66 18.61
CA TYR A 270 -10.55 21.25 19.78
C TYR A 270 -11.26 20.11 20.51
N TYR A 271 -10.48 19.09 20.90
CA TYR A 271 -10.97 17.89 21.58
C TYR A 271 -10.48 17.87 23.03
N TYR A 272 -11.38 18.10 23.96
CA TYR A 272 -11.07 18.19 25.39
C TYR A 272 -11.15 16.86 26.13
N SER A 273 -11.72 15.84 25.50
CA SER A 273 -11.83 14.49 26.07
C SER A 273 -12.25 13.47 24.99
N GLY A 274 -12.15 12.19 25.32
CA GLY A 274 -12.66 11.09 24.49
C GLY A 274 -11.85 10.79 23.24
N ARG A 275 -10.65 11.37 23.09
CA ARG A 275 -9.71 11.07 22.00
C ARG A 275 -8.42 10.48 22.54
N THR A 276 -7.84 9.64 21.71
CA THR A 276 -6.48 9.10 21.92
C THR A 276 -5.69 9.40 20.67
N LEU A 277 -4.55 10.04 20.85
CA LEU A 277 -3.57 10.26 19.77
C LEU A 277 -2.57 9.11 19.78
N ALA A 278 -2.04 8.78 18.62
CA ALA A 278 -1.01 7.78 18.48
C ALA A 278 0.25 8.40 17.85
N ILE A 279 1.40 8.11 18.46
CA ILE A 279 2.73 8.40 17.90
C ILE A 279 3.36 7.07 17.52
N ALA A 280 3.81 6.95 16.29
CA ALA A 280 4.42 5.73 15.78
C ALA A 280 5.58 6.03 14.84
N PRO A 281 6.49 5.07 14.63
CA PRO A 281 7.47 5.13 13.56
C PRO A 281 6.80 5.16 12.19
N VAL A 282 7.32 5.97 11.29
CA VAL A 282 6.93 6.05 9.89
C VAL A 282 8.19 6.01 9.03
N LEU A 283 8.21 5.12 8.05
CA LEU A 283 9.29 5.03 7.07
C LEU A 283 9.10 6.11 6.00
N LEU A 284 10.08 6.99 5.87
CA LEU A 284 10.09 8.03 4.85
C LEU A 284 10.63 7.50 3.50
N LYS A 285 10.43 8.28 2.44
CA LYS A 285 10.84 7.91 1.08
C LYS A 285 12.36 7.76 0.91
N ASP A 286 13.13 8.45 1.73
CA ASP A 286 14.60 8.37 1.76
C ASP A 286 15.15 7.20 2.58
N GLY A 287 14.26 6.38 3.15
CA GLY A 287 14.61 5.23 3.99
C GLY A 287 14.81 5.56 5.47
N SER A 288 14.73 6.82 5.87
CA SER A 288 14.80 7.20 7.28
C SER A 288 13.49 6.87 8.01
N VAL A 289 13.56 6.67 9.32
CA VAL A 289 12.40 6.44 10.19
C VAL A 289 12.24 7.63 11.12
N VAL A 290 11.02 8.15 11.18
CA VAL A 290 10.66 9.23 12.12
C VAL A 290 9.52 8.77 13.01
N LEU A 291 9.49 9.24 14.27
CA LEU A 291 8.30 9.15 15.12
C LEU A 291 7.43 10.38 14.86
N THR A 292 6.18 10.15 14.54
CA THR A 292 5.22 11.23 14.29
C THR A 292 3.81 10.84 14.73
N CYS A 293 2.94 11.82 14.87
CA CYS A 293 1.52 11.57 15.12
C CYS A 293 0.90 10.92 13.86
N VAL A 294 0.26 9.79 14.04
CA VAL A 294 -0.37 8.99 12.93
C VAL A 294 -1.89 9.02 12.99
N THR A 295 -2.47 9.87 13.84
CA THR A 295 -3.92 10.12 13.92
C THR A 295 -4.28 11.41 13.18
N ASP A 296 -5.55 11.57 12.84
CA ASP A 296 -6.14 12.78 12.25
C ASP A 296 -6.25 13.96 13.23
N VAL A 297 -6.02 13.69 14.51
CA VAL A 297 -5.98 14.71 15.58
C VAL A 297 -4.53 14.89 16.03
N TYR A 298 -4.09 16.13 16.14
CA TYR A 298 -2.76 16.49 16.60
C TYR A 298 -2.77 17.07 18.03
N LEU A 299 -1.61 17.24 18.63
CA LEU A 299 -1.44 17.79 19.98
C LEU A 299 -1.64 19.31 19.97
N MET A 300 -2.34 19.81 21.00
CA MET A 300 -2.43 21.22 21.31
C MET A 300 -2.13 21.45 22.79
N PHE A 301 -1.20 22.34 23.07
CA PHE A 301 -0.97 22.95 24.40
C PHE A 301 -1.89 24.15 24.56
N GLY A 302 -2.69 24.19 25.58
CA GLY A 302 -3.61 25.31 25.84
C GLY A 302 -3.58 25.79 27.29
N LEU A 303 -3.96 27.04 27.49
CA LEU A 303 -4.11 27.67 28.82
C LEU A 303 -5.59 27.82 29.19
N TYR A 304 -5.94 27.36 30.37
CA TYR A 304 -7.32 27.25 30.87
C TYR A 304 -7.48 27.87 32.25
N THR A 305 -8.67 28.40 32.52
CA THR A 305 -9.03 28.97 33.83
C THR A 305 -9.30 27.88 34.88
N THR A 306 -9.59 26.65 34.44
CA THR A 306 -9.84 25.50 35.32
C THR A 306 -8.97 24.29 34.91
N ALA A 307 -8.79 23.34 35.83
CA ALA A 307 -8.07 22.09 35.55
C ALA A 307 -8.82 21.15 34.64
N THR A 308 -10.10 21.37 34.34
CA THR A 308 -10.93 20.64 33.40
C THR A 308 -11.11 21.47 32.13
N PRO A 309 -10.49 21.10 31.00
CA PRO A 309 -10.56 21.91 29.80
C PRO A 309 -11.94 21.87 29.15
N SER A 310 -12.34 23.02 28.64
CA SER A 310 -13.59 23.20 27.88
C SER A 310 -13.52 24.50 27.08
N ASN A 311 -14.42 24.73 26.16
CA ASN A 311 -14.53 26.00 25.44
C ASN A 311 -14.71 27.19 26.40
N ASN A 312 -15.46 27.02 27.52
CA ASN A 312 -15.73 28.07 28.47
C ASN A 312 -14.53 28.38 29.36
N SER A 313 -13.62 27.44 29.57
CA SER A 313 -12.39 27.62 30.37
C SER A 313 -11.18 27.98 29.53
N PHE A 314 -11.24 27.81 28.20
CA PHE A 314 -10.14 28.13 27.29
C PHE A 314 -9.93 29.65 27.18
N THR A 315 -8.71 30.08 27.29
CA THR A 315 -8.35 31.50 27.25
C THR A 315 -8.05 32.06 25.87
N GLY A 316 -8.05 31.21 24.84
CA GLY A 316 -7.59 31.57 23.49
C GLY A 316 -6.08 31.50 23.30
N ASN A 317 -5.34 31.18 24.34
CA ASN A 317 -3.88 31.04 24.27
C ASN A 317 -3.50 29.57 24.10
N SER A 318 -3.00 29.19 22.93
CA SER A 318 -2.56 27.84 22.61
C SER A 318 -1.31 27.82 21.73
N ILE A 319 -0.61 26.68 21.76
CA ILE A 319 0.38 26.27 20.76
C ILE A 319 -0.09 24.95 20.20
N GLU A 320 -0.32 24.91 18.92
CA GLU A 320 -0.72 23.73 18.15
C GLU A 320 0.50 23.10 17.49
N PHE A 321 0.49 21.77 17.39
CA PHE A 321 1.57 20.98 16.79
C PHE A 321 1.01 20.12 15.62
N PRO A 322 0.55 20.73 14.52
CA PRO A 322 -0.03 20.00 13.39
C PRO A 322 0.92 18.95 12.81
N ILE A 323 2.20 19.24 12.84
CA ILE A 323 3.26 18.31 12.41
C ILE A 323 4.35 18.33 13.47
N MET A 324 4.63 17.15 14.03
CA MET A 324 5.76 16.92 14.94
C MET A 324 6.50 15.67 14.49
N GLN A 325 7.81 15.79 14.32
CA GLN A 325 8.67 14.67 13.92
C GLN A 325 9.84 14.56 14.88
N LEU A 326 10.08 13.35 15.36
CA LEU A 326 11.25 12.98 16.13
C LEU A 326 12.09 12.03 15.28
N PHE A 327 13.40 12.26 15.22
CA PHE A 327 14.33 11.54 14.35
C PHE A 327 15.64 11.19 15.08
N ARG A 328 16.29 10.12 14.62
CA ARG A 328 17.61 9.66 15.08
C ARG A 328 18.57 9.53 13.94
#